data_7d0ab35c6ecf604e80aadae0fe9ae093
#
_entry.id   7d0ab35c6ecf604e80aadae0fe9ae093
#
_cell.length_a   1.000
_cell.length_b   1.000
_cell.length_c   1.000
_cell.angle_alpha   90.00
_cell.angle_beta   90.00
_cell.angle_gamma   90.00
#
_symmetry.space_group_name_H-M   'P 1'
#
loop_
_entity.id
_entity.type
_entity.pdbx_description
1 polymer ?
#
loop_
_entity_poly.entity_id
_entity_poly.type
_entity_poly.pdbx_seq_one_letter_code
_entity_poly.pdbx_strand_id
1 'polypeptide(L)'
;NQKISDFLYDFVSLYGEKKWGVSMYDSQNSLINNYINPIIGDMEVQAVTPRVVDGYIQTLQKTASVSTKTRKATTTYVSNQTIEKIIKLLRCAFKQAVRWEIIGRNPFDNVVLPKTEYKKRDIWDAEMIRTALDKCADSKLYVAMNLSFACSLRMGEILGLTWDNVHISE
;
A
#
# COMPACT_ATOMS: atom_id res chain seq x y z
N ASN A 1 -15.34 25.61 -3.23
CA ASN A 1 -14.85 24.46 -4.03
C ASN A 1 -13.46 24.08 -3.53
N GLN A 2 -13.29 22.84 -3.07
CA GLN A 2 -12.02 22.33 -2.51
C GLN A 2 -11.31 21.47 -3.55
N LYS A 3 -9.99 21.69 -3.76
CA LYS A 3 -9.17 20.82 -4.62
C LYS A 3 -8.95 19.45 -3.98
N ILE A 4 -8.72 18.43 -4.80
CA ILE A 4 -8.42 17.06 -4.32
C ILE A 4 -7.15 17.07 -3.45
N SER A 5 -6.11 17.82 -3.83
CA SER A 5 -4.87 17.94 -3.04
C SER A 5 -5.13 18.44 -1.62
N ASP A 6 -5.92 19.51 -1.48
CA ASP A 6 -6.25 20.12 -0.18
C ASP A 6 -7.14 19.18 0.64
N PHE A 7 -8.15 18.59 -0.02
CA PHE A 7 -9.01 17.60 0.61
C PHE A 7 -8.24 16.37 1.13
N LEU A 8 -7.29 15.85 0.35
CA LEU A 8 -6.48 14.71 0.77
C LEU A 8 -5.53 15.07 1.92
N TYR A 9 -5.02 16.30 1.95
CA TYR A 9 -4.26 16.79 3.10
C TYR A 9 -5.11 16.77 4.38
N ASP A 10 -6.33 17.32 4.32
CA ASP A 10 -7.26 17.30 5.45
C ASP A 10 -7.64 15.86 5.84
N PHE A 11 -7.89 14.99 4.85
CA PHE A 11 -8.22 13.59 5.09
C PHE A 11 -7.08 12.85 5.79
N VAL A 12 -5.83 13.04 5.38
CA VAL A 12 -4.66 12.42 6.01
C VAL A 12 -4.50 12.94 7.44
N SER A 13 -4.55 14.24 7.66
CA SER A 13 -4.36 14.87 8.96
C SER A 13 -5.48 14.50 9.95
N LEU A 14 -6.74 14.62 9.54
CA LEU A 14 -7.88 14.43 10.45
C LEU A 14 -8.27 12.96 10.65
N TYR A 15 -8.02 12.12 9.65
CA TYR A 15 -8.45 10.72 9.65
C TYR A 15 -7.27 9.74 9.61
N GLY A 16 -6.30 9.96 8.72
CA GLY A 16 -5.18 9.06 8.49
C GLY A 16 -4.26 8.93 9.69
N GLU A 17 -3.80 10.02 10.25
CA GLU A 17 -2.89 10.04 11.41
C GLU A 17 -3.44 9.31 12.63
N LYS A 18 -4.75 9.30 12.81
CA LYS A 18 -5.41 8.62 13.93
C LYS A 18 -5.59 7.11 13.73
N LYS A 19 -5.54 6.63 12.48
CA LYS A 19 -5.89 5.24 12.14
C LYS A 19 -4.78 4.43 11.51
N TRP A 20 -3.79 5.09 10.92
CA TRP A 20 -2.73 4.42 10.19
C TRP A 20 -1.49 4.25 11.07
N GLY A 21 -0.92 3.05 11.09
CA GLY A 21 0.44 2.86 11.60
C GLY A 21 1.46 3.54 10.68
N VAL A 22 2.67 3.81 11.19
CA VAL A 22 3.74 4.56 10.52
C VAL A 22 3.99 4.08 9.08
N SER A 23 4.15 2.79 8.88
CA SER A 23 4.41 2.20 7.56
C SER A 23 3.26 2.40 6.56
N MET A 24 2.01 2.37 7.05
CA MET A 24 0.84 2.62 6.22
C MET A 24 0.74 4.11 5.86
N TYR A 25 0.99 4.99 6.82
CA TYR A 25 1.03 6.44 6.62
C TYR A 25 2.00 6.83 5.50
N ASP A 26 3.25 6.35 5.57
CA ASP A 26 4.28 6.60 4.56
C ASP A 26 3.86 6.04 3.18
N SER A 27 3.29 4.84 3.16
CA SER A 27 2.83 4.21 1.93
C SER A 27 1.70 5.00 1.27
N GLN A 28 0.70 5.47 2.04
CA GLN A 28 -0.42 6.25 1.50
C GLN A 28 0.04 7.62 1.00
N ASN A 29 0.88 8.32 1.76
CA ASN A 29 1.46 9.59 1.32
C ASN A 29 2.29 9.44 0.05
N SER A 30 3.04 8.35 -0.10
CA SER A 30 3.76 8.06 -1.33
C SER A 30 2.82 7.89 -2.53
N LEU A 31 1.67 7.23 -2.37
CA LEU A 31 0.66 7.11 -3.43
C LEU A 31 0.05 8.47 -3.79
N ILE A 32 -0.28 9.27 -2.78
CA ILE A 32 -0.85 10.62 -2.98
C ILE A 32 0.12 11.50 -3.76
N ASN A 33 1.37 11.58 -3.32
CA ASN A 33 2.36 12.48 -3.89
C ASN A 33 2.85 12.05 -5.27
N ASN A 34 2.96 10.74 -5.53
CA ASN A 34 3.51 10.26 -6.79
C ASN A 34 2.47 10.06 -7.89
N TYR A 35 1.22 9.78 -7.54
CA TYR A 35 0.23 9.34 -8.53
C TYR A 35 -1.09 10.11 -8.50
N ILE A 36 -1.51 10.65 -7.34
CA ILE A 36 -2.81 11.33 -7.24
C ILE A 36 -2.64 12.82 -7.50
N ASN A 37 -1.84 13.50 -6.68
CA ASN A 37 -1.66 14.96 -6.81
C ASN A 37 -1.14 15.41 -8.18
N PRO A 38 -0.17 14.71 -8.83
CA PRO A 38 0.32 15.14 -10.13
C PRO A 38 -0.70 15.00 -11.27
N ILE A 39 -1.73 14.16 -11.13
CA ILE A 39 -2.67 13.84 -12.22
C ILE A 39 -4.03 14.49 -12.00
N ILE A 40 -4.58 14.40 -10.79
CA ILE A 40 -5.93 14.90 -10.48
C ILE A 40 -5.97 15.86 -9.28
N GLY A 41 -4.85 16.18 -8.67
CA GLY A 41 -4.79 16.99 -7.44
C GLY A 41 -5.38 18.38 -7.58
N ASP A 42 -5.27 19.01 -8.76
CA ASP A 42 -5.82 20.33 -9.05
C ASP A 42 -7.32 20.35 -9.38
N MET A 43 -7.94 19.18 -9.55
CA MET A 43 -9.37 19.09 -9.79
C MET A 43 -10.16 19.38 -8.50
N GLU A 44 -11.35 19.92 -8.66
CA GLU A 44 -12.31 20.07 -7.54
C GLU A 44 -12.90 18.70 -7.17
N VAL A 45 -13.07 18.47 -5.87
CA VAL A 45 -13.64 17.19 -5.34
C VAL A 45 -15.02 16.92 -5.95
N GLN A 46 -15.85 17.99 -6.11
CA GLN A 46 -17.20 17.90 -6.67
C GLN A 46 -17.22 17.63 -8.18
N ALA A 47 -16.12 17.91 -8.90
CA ALA A 47 -15.99 17.66 -10.33
C ALA A 47 -15.65 16.20 -10.67
N VAL A 48 -15.30 15.39 -9.67
CA VAL A 48 -14.96 13.98 -9.88
C VAL A 48 -16.22 13.16 -10.16
N THR A 49 -16.34 12.69 -11.38
CA THR A 49 -17.42 11.79 -11.81
C THR A 49 -16.89 10.38 -12.06
N PRO A 50 -17.72 9.32 -12.13
CA PRO A 50 -17.28 7.99 -12.52
C PRO A 50 -16.50 7.96 -13.85
N ARG A 51 -16.90 8.77 -14.82
CA ARG A 51 -16.18 8.90 -16.11
C ARG A 51 -14.77 9.46 -15.93
N VAL A 52 -14.60 10.43 -15.04
CA VAL A 52 -13.27 10.97 -14.69
C VAL A 52 -12.41 9.90 -14.04
N VAL A 53 -13.00 9.07 -13.17
CA VAL A 53 -12.28 7.96 -12.51
C VAL A 53 -11.80 6.93 -13.53
N ASP A 54 -12.63 6.56 -14.50
CA ASP A 54 -12.23 5.64 -15.59
C ASP A 54 -11.08 6.21 -16.42
N GLY A 55 -11.14 7.51 -16.79
CA GLY A 55 -10.05 8.20 -17.47
C GLY A 55 -8.77 8.26 -16.65
N TYR A 56 -8.88 8.47 -15.35
CA TYR A 56 -7.75 8.46 -14.42
C TYR A 56 -7.06 7.09 -14.36
N ILE A 57 -7.83 5.99 -14.32
CA ILE A 57 -7.28 4.64 -14.34
C ILE A 57 -6.49 4.39 -15.64
N GLN A 58 -7.04 4.81 -16.81
CA GLN A 58 -6.33 4.69 -18.08
C GLN A 58 -5.03 5.49 -18.10
N THR A 59 -5.02 6.66 -17.48
CA THR A 59 -3.82 7.49 -17.34
C THR A 59 -2.78 6.79 -16.44
N LEU A 60 -3.19 6.21 -15.32
CA LEU A 60 -2.30 5.46 -14.44
C LEU A 60 -1.63 4.28 -15.13
N GLN A 61 -2.35 3.55 -16.00
CA GLN A 61 -1.79 2.43 -16.76
C GLN A 61 -0.66 2.84 -17.73
N LYS A 62 -0.61 4.12 -18.10
CA LYS A 62 0.43 4.71 -18.97
C LYS A 62 1.45 5.54 -18.19
N THR A 63 1.29 5.68 -16.89
CA THR A 63 2.18 6.45 -16.03
C THR A 63 3.38 5.57 -15.62
N ALA A 64 4.58 6.14 -15.64
CA ALA A 64 5.78 5.45 -15.15
C ALA A 64 5.68 5.18 -13.65
N SER A 65 6.09 3.99 -13.21
CA SER A 65 6.13 3.68 -11.79
C SER A 65 7.29 4.40 -11.10
N VAL A 66 7.13 4.73 -9.83
CA VAL A 66 8.16 5.39 -9.02
C VAL A 66 8.82 4.36 -8.10
N SER A 67 10.15 4.27 -8.16
CA SER A 67 10.91 3.39 -7.29
C SER A 67 10.83 3.84 -5.84
N THR A 68 10.49 2.94 -4.93
CA THR A 68 10.47 3.21 -3.49
C THR A 68 11.87 3.50 -2.91
N LYS A 69 12.92 2.95 -3.52
CA LYS A 69 14.31 3.15 -3.07
C LYS A 69 14.91 4.47 -3.55
N THR A 70 14.75 4.77 -4.83
CA THR A 70 15.40 5.94 -5.45
C THR A 70 14.48 7.15 -5.56
N ARG A 71 13.18 6.98 -5.35
CA ARG A 71 12.13 8.00 -5.55
C ARG A 71 12.12 8.61 -6.95
N LYS A 72 12.68 7.89 -7.93
CA LYS A 72 12.72 8.27 -9.34
C LYS A 72 11.78 7.42 -10.16
N ALA A 73 11.29 7.99 -11.26
CA ALA A 73 10.52 7.24 -12.24
C ALA A 73 11.34 6.07 -12.80
N THR A 74 10.68 4.94 -13.01
CA THR A 74 11.28 3.74 -13.61
C THR A 74 10.88 3.63 -15.08
N THR A 75 11.45 2.65 -15.79
CA THR A 75 11.09 2.34 -17.18
C THR A 75 9.80 1.50 -17.29
N THR A 76 9.25 1.05 -16.17
CA THR A 76 8.02 0.25 -16.14
C THR A 76 6.82 1.10 -15.78
N TYR A 77 5.65 0.73 -16.27
CA TYR A 77 4.38 1.38 -15.93
C TYR A 77 3.87 0.96 -14.54
N VAL A 78 2.96 1.77 -14.00
CA VAL A 78 2.27 1.46 -12.74
C VAL A 78 1.54 0.13 -12.85
N SER A 79 1.81 -0.80 -11.94
CA SER A 79 1.18 -2.13 -11.92
C SER A 79 -0.30 -2.05 -11.55
N ASN A 80 -1.11 -3.01 -12.04
CA ASN A 80 -2.53 -3.09 -11.70
C ASN A 80 -2.76 -3.23 -10.18
N GLN A 81 -1.84 -3.88 -9.44
CA GLN A 81 -1.87 -3.92 -7.98
C GLN A 81 -1.70 -2.53 -7.34
N THR A 82 -0.84 -1.69 -7.91
CA THR A 82 -0.66 -0.31 -7.42
C THR A 82 -1.87 0.54 -7.75
N ILE A 83 -2.44 0.39 -8.95
CA ILE A 83 -3.70 1.06 -9.34
C ILE A 83 -4.82 0.68 -8.36
N GLU A 84 -4.96 -0.60 -8.03
CA GLU A 84 -5.94 -1.08 -7.05
C GLU A 84 -5.76 -0.40 -5.68
N LYS A 85 -4.51 -0.25 -5.20
CA LYS A 85 -4.22 0.44 -3.93
C LYS A 85 -4.60 1.92 -3.99
N ILE A 86 -4.29 2.61 -5.09
CA ILE A 86 -4.65 4.02 -5.31
C ILE A 86 -6.18 4.19 -5.28
N ILE A 87 -6.91 3.35 -6.02
CA ILE A 87 -8.38 3.43 -6.06
C ILE A 87 -9.00 3.07 -4.71
N LYS A 88 -8.45 2.11 -3.96
CA LYS A 88 -8.90 1.81 -2.58
C LYS A 88 -8.70 2.99 -1.64
N LEU A 89 -7.56 3.68 -1.73
CA LEU A 89 -7.29 4.90 -0.95
C LEU A 89 -8.31 6.00 -1.29
N LEU A 90 -8.48 6.31 -2.58
CA LEU A 90 -9.43 7.32 -3.05
C LEU A 90 -10.87 6.97 -2.68
N ARG A 91 -11.27 5.70 -2.80
CA ARG A 91 -12.59 5.24 -2.35
C ARG A 91 -12.80 5.51 -0.86
N CYS A 92 -11.79 5.24 -0.03
CA CYS A 92 -11.85 5.53 1.40
C CYS A 92 -11.93 7.04 1.68
N ALA A 93 -11.11 7.84 1.02
CA ALA A 93 -11.11 9.29 1.17
C ALA A 93 -12.45 9.89 0.73
N PHE A 94 -12.95 9.53 -0.44
CA PHE A 94 -14.22 10.04 -0.96
C PHE A 94 -15.45 9.53 -0.17
N LYS A 95 -15.36 8.36 0.47
CA LYS A 95 -16.36 7.95 1.47
C LYS A 95 -16.38 8.90 2.67
N GLN A 96 -15.22 9.42 3.07
CA GLN A 96 -15.14 10.44 4.11
C GLN A 96 -15.65 11.80 3.61
N ALA A 97 -15.41 12.16 2.34
CA ALA A 97 -15.99 13.37 1.72
C ALA A 97 -17.53 13.36 1.73
N VAL A 98 -18.15 12.19 1.52
CA VAL A 98 -19.62 12.04 1.67
C VAL A 98 -20.04 12.25 3.12
N ARG A 99 -19.30 11.72 4.10
CA ARG A 99 -19.60 11.92 5.53
C ARG A 99 -19.42 13.38 5.99
N TRP A 100 -18.51 14.10 5.35
CA TRP A 100 -18.28 15.52 5.59
C TRP A 100 -19.22 16.42 4.76
N GLU A 101 -20.18 15.81 4.05
CA GLU A 101 -21.18 16.49 3.22
C GLU A 101 -20.58 17.38 2.10
N ILE A 102 -19.33 17.08 1.70
CA ILE A 102 -18.64 17.77 0.58
C ILE A 102 -19.24 17.33 -0.75
N ILE A 103 -19.64 16.06 -0.86
CA ILE A 103 -20.27 15.43 -2.03
C ILE A 103 -21.43 14.52 -1.60
N GLY A 104 -22.45 14.39 -2.46
CA GLY A 104 -23.61 13.55 -2.16
C GLY A 104 -23.41 12.05 -2.38
N ARG A 105 -22.46 11.64 -3.22
CA ARG A 105 -22.13 10.22 -3.51
C ARG A 105 -20.67 10.04 -3.84
N ASN A 106 -20.17 8.85 -3.57
CA ASN A 106 -18.78 8.52 -3.86
C ASN A 106 -18.62 8.02 -5.31
N PRO A 107 -17.86 8.72 -6.18
CA PRO A 107 -17.68 8.31 -7.58
C PRO A 107 -16.82 7.05 -7.75
N PHE A 108 -16.13 6.59 -6.70
CA PHE A 108 -15.24 5.42 -6.72
C PHE A 108 -15.95 4.10 -6.32
N ASP A 109 -17.23 4.11 -5.93
CA ASP A 109 -17.89 2.91 -5.38
C ASP A 109 -18.03 1.76 -6.40
N ASN A 110 -18.39 2.08 -7.65
CA ASN A 110 -18.68 1.08 -8.68
C ASN A 110 -17.60 1.00 -9.76
N VAL A 111 -16.34 1.32 -9.41
CA VAL A 111 -15.24 1.31 -10.35
C VAL A 111 -14.80 -0.10 -10.68
N VAL A 112 -14.69 -0.40 -11.98
CA VAL A 112 -14.14 -1.66 -12.48
C VAL A 112 -12.62 -1.53 -12.55
N LEU A 113 -11.93 -2.35 -11.77
CA LEU A 113 -10.46 -2.36 -11.73
C LEU A 113 -9.88 -3.28 -12.81
N PRO A 114 -8.70 -2.95 -13.37
CA PRO A 114 -8.00 -3.84 -14.28
C PRO A 114 -7.62 -5.13 -13.56
N LYS A 115 -7.75 -6.27 -14.26
CA LYS A 115 -7.40 -7.58 -13.70
C LYS A 115 -5.93 -7.61 -13.31
N THR A 116 -5.66 -8.06 -12.09
CA THR A 116 -4.30 -8.27 -11.60
C THR A 116 -3.88 -9.71 -11.84
N GLU A 117 -2.82 -9.89 -12.61
CA GLU A 117 -2.18 -11.19 -12.77
C GLU A 117 -1.24 -11.42 -11.58
N TYR A 118 -1.51 -12.46 -10.80
CA TYR A 118 -0.63 -12.87 -9.71
C TYR A 118 0.41 -13.86 -10.26
N LYS A 119 1.67 -13.47 -10.26
CA LYS A 119 2.77 -14.42 -10.53
C LYS A 119 2.79 -15.45 -9.41
N LYS A 120 2.79 -16.73 -9.78
CA LYS A 120 3.01 -17.82 -8.82
C LYS A 120 4.37 -17.58 -8.15
N ARG A 121 4.39 -17.58 -6.84
CA ARG A 121 5.65 -17.45 -6.08
C ARG A 121 6.30 -18.81 -5.99
N ASP A 122 7.62 -18.83 -6.11
CA ASP A 122 8.40 -20.04 -5.83
C ASP A 122 8.31 -20.32 -4.33
N ILE A 123 7.99 -21.56 -4.02
CA ILE A 123 7.92 -22.06 -2.64
C ILE A 123 9.21 -22.82 -2.40
N TRP A 124 9.92 -22.47 -1.34
CA TRP A 124 11.13 -23.17 -0.97
C TRP A 124 10.79 -24.59 -0.48
N ASP A 125 11.54 -25.56 -0.99
CA ASP A 125 11.50 -26.91 -0.49
C ASP A 125 12.39 -27.10 0.76
N ALA A 126 12.36 -28.29 1.34
CA ALA A 126 13.11 -28.60 2.56
C ALA A 126 14.63 -28.46 2.38
N GLU A 127 15.16 -28.76 1.20
CA GLU A 127 16.59 -28.68 0.89
C GLU A 127 17.04 -27.22 0.77
N MET A 128 16.27 -26.40 0.09
CA MET A 128 16.50 -24.95 0.01
C MET A 128 16.51 -24.30 1.40
N ILE A 129 15.56 -24.70 2.27
CA ILE A 129 15.47 -24.19 3.64
C ILE A 129 16.72 -24.58 4.44
N ARG A 130 17.15 -25.85 4.40
CA ARG A 130 18.38 -26.31 5.08
C ARG A 130 19.61 -25.56 4.60
N THR A 131 19.77 -25.46 3.28
CA THR A 131 20.90 -24.72 2.69
C THR A 131 20.93 -23.25 3.12
N ALA A 132 19.76 -22.59 3.22
CA ALA A 132 19.68 -21.22 3.67
C ALA A 132 20.01 -21.07 5.16
N LEU A 133 19.56 -22.00 6.01
CA LEU A 133 19.87 -22.03 7.45
C LEU A 133 21.36 -22.25 7.68
N ASP A 134 21.99 -23.18 6.96
CA ASP A 134 23.44 -23.46 7.07
C ASP A 134 24.28 -22.24 6.71
N LYS A 135 23.89 -21.50 5.65
CA LYS A 135 24.57 -20.26 5.26
C LYS A 135 24.42 -19.11 6.26
N CYS A 136 23.43 -19.16 7.14
CA CYS A 136 23.11 -18.13 8.12
C CYS A 136 23.42 -18.56 9.56
N ALA A 137 24.06 -19.71 9.78
CA ALA A 137 24.20 -20.36 11.08
C ALA A 137 24.73 -19.44 12.21
N ASP A 138 25.67 -18.55 11.88
CA ASP A 138 26.31 -17.64 12.85
C ASP A 138 25.68 -16.24 12.89
N SER A 139 24.49 -16.08 12.35
CA SER A 139 23.85 -14.75 12.24
C SER A 139 22.53 -14.67 13.00
N LYS A 140 22.14 -13.44 13.38
CA LYS A 140 20.79 -13.16 13.92
C LYS A 140 19.68 -13.59 12.94
N LEU A 141 20.00 -13.67 11.66
CA LEU A 141 19.07 -14.13 10.62
C LEU A 141 18.71 -15.61 10.79
N TYR A 142 19.64 -16.44 11.29
CA TYR A 142 19.36 -17.85 11.60
C TYR A 142 18.20 -18.00 12.59
N VAL A 143 18.22 -17.24 13.67
CA VAL A 143 17.15 -17.26 14.69
C VAL A 143 15.82 -16.78 14.06
N ALA A 144 15.85 -15.69 13.31
CA ALA A 144 14.66 -15.15 12.65
C ALA A 144 14.06 -16.14 11.64
N MET A 145 14.89 -16.83 10.86
CA MET A 145 14.46 -17.86 9.90
C MET A 145 13.84 -19.08 10.61
N ASN A 146 14.47 -19.58 11.68
CA ASN A 146 13.91 -20.68 12.45
C ASN A 146 12.55 -20.33 13.06
N LEU A 147 12.41 -19.15 13.66
CA LEU A 147 11.12 -18.67 14.18
C LEU A 147 10.06 -18.53 13.10
N SER A 148 10.47 -18.07 11.90
CA SER A 148 9.56 -17.95 10.76
C SER A 148 9.10 -19.34 10.27
N PHE A 149 10.02 -20.30 10.11
CA PHE A 149 9.69 -21.63 9.57
C PHE A 149 9.00 -22.52 10.60
N ALA A 150 9.45 -22.53 11.85
CA ALA A 150 8.90 -23.41 12.87
C ALA A 150 7.59 -22.86 13.48
N CYS A 151 7.52 -21.54 13.72
CA CYS A 151 6.39 -20.91 14.39
C CYS A 151 5.48 -20.12 13.44
N SER A 152 5.80 -20.06 12.15
CA SER A 152 5.05 -19.28 11.15
C SER A 152 4.91 -17.80 11.49
N LEU A 153 5.84 -17.25 12.25
CA LEU A 153 5.83 -15.85 12.66
C LEU A 153 6.13 -14.92 11.46
N ARG A 154 5.39 -13.82 11.38
CA ARG A 154 5.67 -12.77 10.40
C ARG A 154 6.89 -11.96 10.83
N MET A 155 7.56 -11.33 9.86
CA MET A 155 8.76 -10.51 10.14
C MET A 155 8.52 -9.46 11.25
N GLY A 156 7.40 -8.78 11.25
CA GLY A 156 7.07 -7.79 12.30
C GLY A 156 6.87 -8.42 13.69
N GLU A 157 6.36 -9.63 13.77
CA GLU A 157 6.20 -10.39 15.01
C GLU A 157 7.55 -10.87 15.53
N ILE A 158 8.43 -11.33 14.62
CA ILE A 158 9.81 -11.73 14.98
C ILE A 158 10.61 -10.54 15.51
N LEU A 159 10.53 -9.38 14.82
CA LEU A 159 11.27 -8.18 15.24
C LEU A 159 10.70 -7.53 16.51
N GLY A 160 9.43 -7.76 16.81
CA GLY A 160 8.76 -7.28 18.02
C GLY A 160 8.82 -8.25 19.19
N LEU A 161 9.42 -9.44 19.03
CA LEU A 161 9.52 -10.44 20.08
C LEU A 161 10.49 -9.98 21.17
N THR A 162 10.03 -9.97 22.42
CA THR A 162 10.81 -9.66 23.62
C THR A 162 10.87 -10.87 24.54
N TRP A 163 11.85 -10.91 25.42
CA TRP A 163 12.02 -12.00 26.39
C TRP A 163 10.82 -12.18 27.31
N ASP A 164 10.08 -11.12 27.59
CA ASP A 164 8.86 -11.17 28.42
C ASP A 164 7.74 -12.01 27.78
N ASN A 165 7.81 -12.19 26.46
CA ASN A 165 6.85 -12.97 25.65
C ASN A 165 7.37 -14.36 25.25
N VAL A 166 8.56 -14.76 25.76
CA VAL A 166 9.16 -16.07 25.47
C VAL A 166 9.12 -16.91 26.72
N HIS A 167 8.25 -17.91 26.75
CA HIS A 167 8.14 -18.87 27.84
C HIS A 167 8.75 -20.21 27.40
N ILE A 168 9.89 -20.56 27.99
CA ILE A 168 10.55 -21.86 27.77
C ILE A 168 10.09 -22.75 28.93
N SER A 169 9.22 -23.73 28.62
CA SER A 169 8.93 -24.82 29.55
C SER A 169 10.05 -25.85 29.49
N GLU A 170 10.64 -26.21 30.62
CA GLU A 170 11.56 -27.35 30.73
C GLU A 170 10.86 -28.66 30.47
#